data_0997ef4f242bf8eb5a5a1cc382295502
#
_entry.id   0997ef4f242bf8eb5a5a1cc382295502
#
_cell.length_a   1.000
_cell.length_b   1.000
_cell.length_c   1.000
_cell.angle_alpha   90.00
_cell.angle_beta   90.00
_cell.angle_gamma   90.00
#
_symmetry.space_group_name_H-M   'P 1'
#
loop_
_entity.id
_entity.type
_entity.pdbx_description
1 polymer ?
#
loop_
_entity_poly.entity_id
_entity_poly.type
_entity_poly.pdbx_seq_one_letter_code
_entity_poly.pdbx_strand_id
1 'polypeptide(L)'
;MAEFDNYRKRTEKEKSGMYEIGAKDVIEKILPVIDNFERGLAAVPEEQKEDSFVTGMEMIYKQIMTTLDGIGVKPIEAVGQEFNPDLHNAVMHVEDEELGESIVAEEFQKGYTYRDSVVRYSMVKVAN
;
A
#
# COMPACT_ATOMS: atom_id res chain seq x y z
N MET A 1 -26.31 1.34 33.90
CA MET A 1 -25.29 1.91 34.80
C MET A 1 -24.11 2.39 33.99
N ALA A 2 -23.72 3.63 34.18
CA ALA A 2 -22.73 4.31 33.36
C ALA A 2 -21.35 3.65 33.40
N GLU A 3 -20.89 3.21 34.57
CA GLU A 3 -19.59 2.57 34.73
C GLU A 3 -19.47 1.26 33.95
N PHE A 4 -20.52 0.46 33.95
CA PHE A 4 -20.55 -0.80 33.23
C PHE A 4 -20.55 -0.55 31.72
N ASP A 5 -21.34 0.41 31.26
CA ASP A 5 -21.39 0.76 29.84
C ASP A 5 -20.06 1.33 29.34
N ASN A 6 -19.39 2.15 30.15
CA ASN A 6 -18.07 2.69 29.82
C ASN A 6 -17.01 1.59 29.72
N TYR A 7 -17.04 0.64 30.65
CA TYR A 7 -16.14 -0.53 30.61
C TYR A 7 -16.35 -1.35 29.34
N ARG A 8 -17.60 -1.61 28.99
CA ARG A 8 -17.95 -2.38 27.79
C ARG A 8 -17.45 -1.68 26.53
N LYS A 9 -17.69 -0.38 26.40
CA LYS A 9 -17.24 0.41 25.24
C LYS A 9 -15.71 0.40 25.12
N ARG A 10 -15.01 0.55 26.26
CA ARG A 10 -13.55 0.50 26.27
C ARG A 10 -13.03 -0.86 25.84
N THR A 11 -13.63 -1.93 26.33
CA THR A 11 -13.23 -3.30 25.97
C THR A 11 -13.45 -3.57 24.49
N GLU A 12 -14.56 -3.13 23.91
CA GLU A 12 -14.84 -3.28 22.49
C GLU A 12 -13.84 -2.50 21.64
N LYS A 13 -13.48 -1.29 22.07
CA LYS A 13 -12.48 -0.47 21.39
C LYS A 13 -11.10 -1.12 21.43
N GLU A 14 -10.70 -1.67 22.58
CA GLU A 14 -9.44 -2.38 22.73
C GLU A 14 -9.37 -3.62 21.84
N LYS A 15 -10.45 -4.39 21.76
CA LYS A 15 -10.54 -5.57 20.89
C LYS A 15 -10.43 -5.18 19.42
N SER A 16 -11.12 -4.13 19.02
CA SER A 16 -11.05 -3.61 17.65
C SER A 16 -9.63 -3.15 17.29
N GLY A 17 -8.96 -2.47 18.25
CA GLY A 17 -7.57 -2.06 18.08
C GLY A 17 -6.61 -3.25 17.94
N MET A 18 -6.79 -4.28 18.75
CA MET A 18 -5.99 -5.51 18.66
C MET A 18 -6.21 -6.23 17.33
N TYR A 19 -7.44 -6.28 16.87
CA TYR A 19 -7.77 -6.86 15.57
C TYR A 19 -7.05 -6.12 14.45
N GLU A 20 -7.09 -4.79 14.49
CA GLU A 20 -6.43 -3.96 13.49
C GLU A 20 -4.91 -4.18 13.49
N ILE A 21 -4.29 -4.24 14.67
CA ILE A 21 -2.85 -4.51 14.79
C ILE A 21 -2.50 -5.88 14.21
N GLY A 22 -3.27 -6.91 14.54
CA GLY A 22 -3.06 -8.25 14.01
C GLY A 22 -3.25 -8.32 12.51
N ALA A 23 -4.29 -7.68 11.99
CA ALA A 23 -4.54 -7.61 10.56
C ALA A 23 -3.40 -6.90 9.83
N LYS A 24 -2.92 -5.77 10.36
CA LYS A 24 -1.79 -5.04 9.77
C LYS A 24 -0.54 -5.89 9.71
N ASP A 25 -0.26 -6.67 10.75
CA ASP A 25 0.92 -7.54 10.78
C ASP A 25 0.86 -8.59 9.67
N VAL A 26 -0.28 -9.23 9.48
CA VAL A 26 -0.48 -10.21 8.40
C VAL A 26 -0.37 -9.54 7.03
N ILE A 27 -1.02 -8.40 6.86
CA ILE A 27 -0.99 -7.66 5.59
C ILE A 27 0.46 -7.27 5.24
N GLU A 28 1.21 -6.75 6.21
CA GLU A 28 2.60 -6.36 6.01
C GLU A 28 3.44 -7.53 5.48
N LYS A 29 3.19 -8.74 5.96
CA LYS A 29 3.91 -9.94 5.52
C LYS A 29 3.49 -10.41 4.12
N ILE A 30 2.28 -10.06 3.68
CA ILE A 30 1.78 -10.39 2.35
C ILE A 30 2.30 -9.39 1.29
N LEU A 31 2.54 -8.14 1.67
CA LEU A 31 2.95 -7.10 0.72
C LEU A 31 4.20 -7.45 -0.10
N PRO A 32 5.26 -8.06 0.47
CA PRO A 32 6.40 -8.49 -0.35
C PRO A 32 6.03 -9.50 -1.43
N VAL A 33 5.05 -10.37 -1.17
CA VAL A 33 4.55 -11.33 -2.16
C VAL A 33 3.88 -10.59 -3.32
N ILE A 34 3.08 -9.57 -2.99
CA ILE A 34 2.43 -8.73 -4.00
C ILE A 34 3.48 -7.97 -4.82
N ASP A 35 4.49 -7.41 -4.16
CA ASP A 35 5.59 -6.72 -4.86
C ASP A 35 6.29 -7.63 -5.86
N ASN A 36 6.57 -8.87 -5.47
CA ASN A 36 7.20 -9.86 -6.34
C ASN A 36 6.28 -10.27 -7.49
N PHE A 37 4.98 -10.36 -7.24
CA PHE A 37 3.99 -10.66 -8.26
C PHE A 37 3.96 -9.56 -9.32
N GLU A 38 3.95 -8.30 -8.89
CA GLU A 38 4.00 -7.15 -9.79
C GLU A 38 5.29 -7.14 -10.61
N ARG A 39 6.42 -7.44 -9.97
CA ARG A 39 7.72 -7.53 -10.64
C ARG A 39 7.71 -8.63 -11.69
N GLY A 40 7.14 -9.79 -11.36
CA GLY A 40 7.01 -10.91 -12.29
C GLY A 40 6.19 -10.55 -13.52
N LEU A 41 5.06 -9.88 -13.31
CA LEU A 41 4.21 -9.43 -14.41
C LEU A 41 4.91 -8.36 -15.27
N ALA A 42 5.62 -7.45 -14.64
CA ALA A 42 6.35 -6.40 -15.35
C ALA A 42 7.51 -6.95 -16.19
N ALA A 43 8.06 -8.10 -15.80
CA ALA A 43 9.17 -8.74 -16.50
C ALA A 43 8.75 -9.57 -17.71
N VAL A 44 7.45 -9.75 -17.93
CA VAL A 44 6.94 -10.52 -19.08
C VAL A 44 7.30 -9.79 -20.38
N PRO A 45 7.95 -10.49 -21.35
CA PRO A 45 8.24 -9.88 -22.65
C PRO A 45 6.96 -9.47 -23.37
N GLU A 46 7.05 -8.40 -24.16
CA GLU A 46 5.91 -7.84 -24.89
C GLU A 46 5.21 -8.90 -25.77
N GLU A 47 6.00 -9.78 -26.39
CA GLU A 47 5.53 -10.84 -27.25
C GLU A 47 4.71 -11.91 -26.52
N GLN A 48 4.84 -12.00 -25.20
CA GLN A 48 4.18 -13.01 -24.38
C GLN A 48 3.03 -12.45 -23.54
N LYS A 49 2.77 -11.14 -23.61
CA LYS A 49 1.73 -10.52 -22.78
C LYS A 49 0.32 -11.04 -23.06
N GLU A 50 0.09 -11.56 -24.26
CA GLU A 50 -1.21 -12.14 -24.64
C GLU A 50 -1.29 -13.63 -24.39
N ASP A 51 -0.22 -14.25 -23.91
CA ASP A 51 -0.21 -15.67 -23.56
C ASP A 51 -1.27 -15.95 -22.50
N SER A 52 -1.98 -17.07 -22.65
CA SER A 52 -3.08 -17.40 -21.72
C SER A 52 -2.61 -17.58 -20.29
N PHE A 53 -1.40 -18.07 -20.07
CA PHE A 53 -0.83 -18.18 -18.73
C PHE A 53 -0.64 -16.79 -18.11
N VAL A 54 -0.06 -15.86 -18.85
CA VAL A 54 0.17 -14.48 -18.41
C VAL A 54 -1.16 -13.79 -18.13
N THR A 55 -2.13 -13.93 -19.02
CA THR A 55 -3.47 -13.37 -18.83
C THR A 55 -4.12 -13.92 -17.55
N GLY A 56 -3.97 -15.22 -17.31
CA GLY A 56 -4.46 -15.85 -16.08
C GLY A 56 -3.79 -15.29 -14.83
N MET A 57 -2.49 -15.07 -14.88
CA MET A 57 -1.75 -14.46 -13.75
C MET A 57 -2.18 -13.03 -13.49
N GLU A 58 -2.42 -12.25 -14.54
CA GLU A 58 -2.94 -10.89 -14.39
C GLU A 58 -4.32 -10.88 -13.74
N MET A 59 -5.17 -11.83 -14.07
CA MET A 59 -6.49 -11.98 -13.46
C MET A 59 -6.37 -12.29 -11.96
N ILE A 60 -5.44 -13.16 -11.59
CA ILE A 60 -5.17 -13.48 -10.19
C ILE A 60 -4.69 -12.24 -9.44
N TYR A 61 -3.79 -11.48 -10.05
CA TYR A 61 -3.29 -10.24 -9.47
C TYR A 61 -4.44 -9.25 -9.21
N LYS A 62 -5.30 -9.06 -10.19
CA LYS A 62 -6.46 -8.18 -10.06
C LYS A 62 -7.40 -8.65 -8.95
N GLN A 63 -7.59 -9.96 -8.83
CA GLN A 63 -8.42 -10.52 -7.77
C GLN A 63 -7.83 -10.25 -6.39
N ILE A 64 -6.51 -10.40 -6.24
CA ILE A 64 -5.81 -10.09 -5.00
C ILE A 64 -6.03 -8.63 -4.62
N MET A 65 -5.82 -7.71 -5.55
CA MET A 65 -5.96 -6.28 -5.29
C MET A 65 -7.41 -5.88 -4.99
N THR A 66 -8.37 -6.47 -5.69
CA THR A 66 -9.80 -6.25 -5.44
C THR A 66 -10.20 -6.76 -4.06
N THR A 67 -9.70 -7.92 -3.68
CA THR A 67 -9.98 -8.52 -2.37
C THR A 67 -9.40 -7.64 -1.25
N LEU A 68 -8.16 -7.18 -1.41
CA LEU A 68 -7.53 -6.28 -0.44
C LEU A 68 -8.28 -4.96 -0.32
N ASP A 69 -8.71 -4.39 -1.45
CA ASP A 69 -9.52 -3.17 -1.43
C ASP A 69 -10.82 -3.40 -0.65
N GLY A 70 -11.46 -4.54 -0.85
CA GLY A 70 -12.70 -4.89 -0.15
C GLY A 70 -12.57 -5.00 1.36
N ILE A 71 -11.39 -5.34 1.87
CA ILE A 71 -11.14 -5.39 3.32
C ILE A 71 -10.55 -4.09 3.86
N GLY A 72 -10.33 -3.09 3.02
CA GLY A 72 -9.84 -1.77 3.43
C GLY A 72 -8.35 -1.55 3.27
N VAL A 73 -7.65 -2.41 2.51
CA VAL A 73 -6.23 -2.23 2.18
C VAL A 73 -6.12 -1.51 0.85
N LYS A 74 -5.47 -0.34 0.86
CA LYS A 74 -5.35 0.49 -0.34
C LYS A 74 -3.92 0.94 -0.55
N PRO A 75 -3.46 1.00 -1.82
CA PRO A 75 -2.15 1.59 -2.12
C PRO A 75 -2.15 3.08 -1.80
N ILE A 76 -1.02 3.57 -1.35
CA ILE A 76 -0.82 5.01 -1.14
C ILE A 76 -0.48 5.64 -2.48
N GLU A 77 -1.17 6.72 -2.83
CA GLU A 77 -0.82 7.48 -4.01
C GLU A 77 0.46 8.27 -3.74
N ALA A 78 1.44 8.13 -4.59
CA ALA A 78 2.74 8.75 -4.39
C ALA A 78 3.23 9.54 -5.61
N VAL A 79 3.46 8.89 -6.73
CA VAL A 79 4.04 9.54 -7.91
C VAL A 79 3.18 10.71 -8.38
N GLY A 80 3.80 11.87 -8.56
CA GLY A 80 3.10 13.07 -8.99
C GLY A 80 2.42 13.84 -7.88
N GLN A 81 2.37 13.29 -6.67
CA GLN A 81 1.78 13.93 -5.50
C GLN A 81 2.82 14.72 -4.73
N GLU A 82 2.36 15.70 -3.94
CA GLU A 82 3.23 16.40 -3.01
C GLU A 82 3.72 15.42 -1.94
N PHE A 83 5.00 15.51 -1.58
CA PHE A 83 5.57 14.66 -0.54
C PHE A 83 4.84 14.88 0.78
N ASN A 84 4.39 13.78 1.38
CA ASN A 84 3.70 13.78 2.67
C ASN A 84 4.42 12.83 3.62
N PRO A 85 5.08 13.35 4.68
CA PRO A 85 5.84 12.50 5.60
C PRO A 85 4.99 11.51 6.38
N ASP A 86 3.67 11.70 6.43
CA ASP A 86 2.76 10.76 7.08
C ASP A 86 2.49 9.52 6.25
N LEU A 87 2.78 9.57 4.95
CA LEU A 87 2.51 8.49 3.99
C LEU A 87 3.76 8.02 3.25
N HIS A 88 4.73 8.90 3.07
CA HIS A 88 5.89 8.67 2.23
C HIS A 88 7.18 8.72 3.04
N ASN A 89 8.15 7.90 2.63
CA ASN A 89 9.50 7.92 3.16
C ASN A 89 10.46 8.31 2.03
N ALA A 90 11.05 9.48 2.13
CA ALA A 90 11.98 9.98 1.11
C ALA A 90 13.34 9.30 1.30
N VAL A 91 13.72 8.45 0.36
CA VAL A 91 15.00 7.75 0.38
C VAL A 91 16.01 8.33 -0.61
N MET A 92 15.54 9.20 -1.49
CA MET A 92 16.38 9.84 -2.51
C MET A 92 15.79 11.20 -2.88
N HIS A 93 16.65 12.11 -3.30
CA HIS A 93 16.27 13.45 -3.73
C HIS A 93 16.87 13.73 -5.10
N VAL A 94 16.14 14.43 -5.95
CA VAL A 94 16.58 14.82 -7.29
C VAL A 94 16.14 16.25 -7.60
N GLU A 95 16.91 16.93 -8.44
CA GLU A 95 16.52 18.21 -8.98
C GLU A 95 15.91 17.98 -10.36
N ASP A 96 14.71 18.46 -10.59
CA ASP A 96 13.99 18.32 -11.86
C ASP A 96 13.18 19.57 -12.12
N GLU A 97 13.56 20.31 -13.16
CA GLU A 97 12.91 21.56 -13.52
C GLU A 97 11.49 21.38 -14.03
N GLU A 98 11.15 20.18 -14.49
CA GLU A 98 9.80 19.86 -14.99
C GLU A 98 8.83 19.58 -13.86
N LEU A 99 9.32 19.37 -12.64
CA LEU A 99 8.50 19.08 -11.48
C LEU A 99 8.49 20.26 -10.51
N GLY A 100 7.41 20.39 -9.75
CA GLY A 100 7.30 21.38 -8.70
C GLY A 100 8.15 21.02 -7.48
N GLU A 101 8.11 21.88 -6.48
CA GLU A 101 8.81 21.65 -5.22
C GLU A 101 8.16 20.52 -4.44
N SER A 102 8.97 19.65 -3.85
CA SER A 102 8.55 18.56 -2.97
C SER A 102 7.54 17.61 -3.63
N ILE A 103 7.68 17.39 -4.94
CA ILE A 103 6.83 16.44 -5.67
C ILE A 103 7.52 15.08 -5.73
N VAL A 104 6.77 14.03 -5.51
CA VAL A 104 7.27 12.66 -5.64
C VAL A 104 7.56 12.37 -7.10
N ALA A 105 8.83 12.15 -7.43
CA ALA A 105 9.28 11.89 -8.80
C ALA A 105 9.17 10.41 -9.15
N GLU A 106 9.45 9.53 -8.20
CA GLU A 106 9.47 8.09 -8.43
C GLU A 106 9.15 7.35 -7.13
N GLU A 107 8.51 6.20 -7.26
CA GLU A 107 8.20 5.33 -6.13
C GLU A 107 8.99 4.02 -6.28
N PHE A 108 9.83 3.72 -5.29
CA PHE A 108 10.66 2.51 -5.29
C PHE A 108 9.96 1.32 -4.63
N GLN A 109 9.07 1.59 -3.69
CA GLN A 109 8.29 0.58 -3.02
C GLN A 109 6.92 1.17 -2.70
N LYS A 110 5.87 0.46 -3.12
CA LYS A 110 4.50 0.91 -2.85
C LYS A 110 4.16 0.82 -1.38
N GLY A 111 3.63 1.89 -0.84
CA GLY A 111 3.04 1.91 0.49
C GLY A 111 1.58 1.52 0.45
N TYR A 112 1.08 1.08 1.58
CA TYR A 112 -0.32 0.67 1.72
C TYR A 112 -0.87 1.14 3.05
N THR A 113 -2.17 1.44 3.05
CA THR A 113 -2.93 1.73 4.27
C THR A 113 -3.94 0.63 4.52
N TYR A 114 -4.32 0.45 5.78
CA TYR A 114 -5.42 -0.40 6.18
C TYR A 114 -6.32 0.41 7.12
N ARG A 115 -7.55 0.67 6.69
CA ARG A 115 -8.51 1.46 7.49
C ARG A 115 -7.91 2.76 8.00
N ASP A 116 -7.33 3.57 7.11
CA ASP A 116 -6.70 4.86 7.41
C ASP A 116 -5.40 4.79 8.23
N SER A 117 -4.91 3.60 8.53
CA SER A 117 -3.65 3.37 9.22
C SER A 117 -2.60 2.90 8.24
N VAL A 118 -1.39 3.46 8.31
CA VAL A 118 -0.31 3.06 7.40
C VAL A 118 0.21 1.69 7.80
N VAL A 119 0.20 0.74 6.85
CA VAL A 119 0.83 -0.57 7.02
C VAL A 119 2.30 -0.48 6.63
N ARG A 120 2.57 0.19 5.51
CA ARG A 120 3.92 0.36 4.98
C ARG A 120 3.96 1.67 4.21
N TYR A 121 5.00 2.47 4.48
CA TYR A 121 5.21 3.75 3.79
C TYR A 121 5.65 3.52 2.35
N SER A 122 5.28 4.44 1.46
CA SER A 122 5.83 4.46 0.12
C SER A 122 7.27 4.97 0.18
N MET A 123 8.21 4.21 -0.36
CA MET A 123 9.61 4.64 -0.48
C MET A 123 9.76 5.40 -1.79
N VAL A 124 10.12 6.68 -1.70
CA VAL A 124 10.02 7.59 -2.83
C VAL A 124 11.28 8.39 -3.06
N LYS A 125 11.40 8.91 -4.28
CA LYS A 125 12.36 9.92 -4.67
C LYS A 125 11.59 11.24 -4.78
N VAL A 126 12.08 12.26 -4.09
CA VAL A 126 11.44 13.58 -4.04
C VAL A 126 12.20 14.56 -4.93
N ALA A 127 11.47 15.31 -5.74
CA ALA A 127 12.02 16.36 -6.59
C ALA A 127 12.04 17.69 -5.86
N ASN A 128 13.15 18.42 -6.02
CA ASN A 128 13.33 19.78 -5.54
C ASN A 128 13.05 19.94 -4.04
#